data_f9cd22eca5b69b716d3131f909ef4a59
#
_entry.id   f9cd22eca5b69b716d3131f909ef4a59
#
_cell.length_a   1.000
_cell.length_b   1.000
_cell.length_c   1.000
_cell.angle_alpha   90.00
_cell.angle_beta   90.00
_cell.angle_gamma   90.00
#
_symmetry.space_group_name_H-M   'P 1'
#
loop_
_entity.id
_entity.type
_entity.pdbx_description
1 polymer ?
#
loop_
_entity_poly.entity_id
_entity_poly.type
_entity_poly.pdbx_seq_one_letter_code
_entity_poly.pdbx_strand_id
1 'polypeptide(L)' 'MQVTKASIIGDVLDAAPETAQFFFEIGMHCLGCPSARGESIEAACMVHGTDADALVKKINDFLAAK' A
#
# COMPACT_ATOMS: atom_id res chain seq x y z
N MET A 1 4.86 13.07 -1.51
CA MET A 1 3.99 12.28 -0.62
C MET A 1 4.83 11.28 0.15
N GLN A 2 4.57 11.15 1.42
CA GLN A 2 5.25 10.14 2.24
C GLN A 2 4.21 9.21 2.84
N VAL A 3 4.48 7.90 2.75
CA VAL A 3 3.57 6.86 3.20
C VAL A 3 4.08 6.29 4.53
N THR A 4 3.15 5.94 5.42
CA THR A 4 3.48 5.29 6.70
C THR A 4 2.64 4.01 6.82
N LYS A 5 2.90 3.23 7.88
CA LYS A 5 2.11 2.03 8.14
C LYS A 5 0.65 2.36 8.43
N ALA A 6 0.38 3.56 8.93
CA ALA A 6 -0.99 4.00 9.20
C ALA A 6 -1.70 4.57 7.97
N SER A 7 -1.00 4.76 6.86
CA SER A 7 -1.60 5.28 5.63
C SER A 7 -2.70 4.35 5.14
N ILE A 8 -3.79 4.94 4.68
CA ILE A 8 -4.92 4.17 4.13
C ILE A 8 -4.64 3.86 2.66
N ILE A 9 -4.81 2.60 2.29
CA ILE A 9 -4.47 2.13 0.95
C ILE A 9 -5.19 2.92 -0.14
N GLY A 10 -6.49 3.17 0.03
CA GLY A 10 -7.25 3.94 -0.94
C GLY A 10 -6.68 5.33 -1.17
N ASP A 11 -6.25 5.99 -0.09
CA ASP A 11 -5.66 7.33 -0.19
C ASP A 11 -4.35 7.29 -0.96
N VAL A 12 -3.54 6.27 -0.70
CA VAL A 12 -2.26 6.10 -1.41
C VAL A 12 -2.50 5.85 -2.89
N LEU A 13 -3.46 5.00 -3.22
CA LEU A 13 -3.78 4.68 -4.61
C LEU A 13 -4.34 5.88 -5.36
N ASP A 14 -5.16 6.70 -4.69
CA ASP A 14 -5.73 7.89 -5.31
C ASP A 14 -4.65 8.94 -5.58
N ALA A 15 -3.68 9.08 -4.68
CA ALA A 15 -2.58 10.04 -4.85
C ALA A 15 -1.51 9.53 -5.81
N ALA A 16 -1.26 8.23 -5.82
CA ALA A 16 -0.20 7.62 -6.62
C ALA A 16 -0.64 6.25 -7.14
N PRO A 17 -1.45 6.21 -8.23
CA PRO A 17 -1.98 4.95 -8.76
C PRO A 17 -0.91 3.93 -9.11
N GLU A 18 0.29 4.37 -9.44
CA GLU A 18 1.38 3.47 -9.81
C GLU A 18 1.79 2.55 -8.66
N THR A 19 1.48 2.92 -7.41
CA THR A 19 1.82 2.09 -6.25
C THR A 19 0.98 0.83 -6.17
N ALA A 20 -0.07 0.70 -6.99
CA ALA A 20 -0.90 -0.51 -7.01
C ALA A 20 -0.06 -1.77 -7.22
N GLN A 21 1.02 -1.68 -8.02
CA GLN A 21 1.89 -2.82 -8.27
C GLN A 21 2.48 -3.41 -6.98
N PHE A 22 2.77 -2.57 -6.00
CA PHE A 22 3.34 -3.04 -4.73
C PHE A 22 2.32 -3.83 -3.92
N PHE A 23 1.06 -3.43 -3.97
CA PHE A 23 -0.01 -4.15 -3.28
C PHE A 23 -0.33 -5.47 -3.98
N PHE A 24 -0.26 -5.51 -5.30
CA PHE A 24 -0.41 -6.78 -6.02
C PHE A 24 0.69 -7.77 -5.64
N GLU A 25 1.90 -7.30 -5.43
CA GLU A 25 3.03 -8.17 -5.08
C GLU A 25 2.83 -8.90 -3.75
N ILE A 26 2.08 -8.31 -2.83
CA ILE A 26 1.81 -8.95 -1.53
C ILE A 26 0.53 -9.78 -1.54
N GLY A 27 -0.12 -9.91 -2.69
CA GLY A 27 -1.29 -10.77 -2.85
C GLY A 27 -2.64 -10.07 -2.82
N MET A 28 -2.67 -8.74 -2.80
CA MET A 28 -3.93 -8.00 -2.84
C MET A 28 -4.41 -7.89 -4.27
N HIS A 29 -5.54 -8.51 -4.59
CA HIS A 29 -6.06 -8.53 -5.95
C HIS A 29 -7.28 -7.63 -6.18
N CYS A 30 -7.93 -7.16 -5.11
CA CYS A 30 -9.17 -6.39 -5.20
C CYS A 30 -8.98 -4.96 -4.73
N LEU A 31 -8.10 -4.22 -5.39
CA LEU A 31 -7.80 -2.84 -4.98
C LEU A 31 -8.94 -1.86 -5.23
N GLY A 32 -9.94 -2.27 -6.00
CA GLY A 32 -11.15 -1.48 -6.18
C GLY A 32 -12.23 -1.74 -5.14
N CYS A 33 -12.03 -2.72 -4.27
CA CYS A 33 -13.00 -3.09 -3.25
C CYS A 33 -12.96 -2.09 -2.10
N PRO A 34 -14.13 -1.54 -1.68
CA PRO A 34 -14.16 -0.58 -0.56
C PRO A 34 -13.50 -1.09 0.71
N SER A 35 -13.63 -2.39 1.00
CA SER A 35 -13.01 -2.99 2.18
C SER A 35 -11.49 -2.91 2.13
N ALA A 36 -10.90 -3.25 0.98
CA ALA A 36 -9.45 -3.19 0.81
C ALA A 36 -8.95 -1.75 0.84
N ARG A 37 -9.68 -0.84 0.19
CA ARG A 37 -9.28 0.56 0.13
C ARG A 37 -9.37 1.26 1.48
N GLY A 38 -10.21 0.77 2.38
CA GLY A 38 -10.37 1.34 3.72
C GLY A 38 -9.35 0.85 4.73
N GLU A 39 -8.52 -0.14 4.38
CA GLU A 39 -7.51 -0.69 5.29
C GLU A 39 -6.24 0.15 5.30
N SER A 40 -5.55 0.14 6.45
CA SER A 40 -4.21 0.70 6.52
C SER A 40 -3.22 -0.29 5.90
N ILE A 41 -2.05 0.23 5.51
CA ILE A 41 -1.00 -0.63 4.97
C ILE A 41 -0.61 -1.70 5.98
N GLU A 42 -0.50 -1.33 7.26
CA GLU A 42 -0.15 -2.26 8.32
C GLU A 42 -1.17 -3.40 8.44
N ALA A 43 -2.46 -3.05 8.43
CA ALA A 43 -3.53 -4.06 8.54
C ALA A 43 -3.49 -5.04 7.37
N ALA A 44 -3.32 -4.53 6.16
CA ALA A 44 -3.24 -5.38 4.98
C ALA A 44 -2.02 -6.29 5.01
N CYS A 45 -0.89 -5.78 5.45
CA CYS A 45 0.33 -6.58 5.54
C CYS A 45 0.20 -7.69 6.58
N MET A 46 -0.50 -7.42 7.68
CA MET A 46 -0.76 -8.46 8.68
C MET A 46 -1.58 -9.61 8.10
N VAL A 47 -2.62 -9.29 7.34
CA VAL A 47 -3.48 -10.30 6.72
C VAL A 47 -2.71 -11.15 5.72
N HIS A 48 -1.81 -10.53 4.96
CA HIS A 48 -1.06 -11.22 3.90
C HIS A 48 0.30 -11.74 4.35
N GLY A 49 0.64 -11.59 5.64
CA GLY A 49 1.91 -12.08 6.17
C GLY A 49 3.13 -11.36 5.63
N THR A 50 2.98 -10.09 5.30
CA THR A 50 4.03 -9.27 4.70
C THR A 50 4.56 -8.27 5.73
N ASP A 51 5.86 -7.93 5.63
CA ASP A 51 6.49 -6.92 6.48
C ASP A 51 6.03 -5.52 6.03
N ALA A 52 5.25 -4.86 6.89
CA ALA A 52 4.72 -3.53 6.58
C ALA A 52 5.83 -2.48 6.45
N ASP A 53 6.86 -2.57 7.29
CA ASP A 53 7.99 -1.62 7.21
C ASP A 53 8.71 -1.74 5.88
N ALA A 54 8.92 -2.95 5.39
CA ALA A 54 9.57 -3.18 4.11
C ALA A 54 8.73 -2.64 2.95
N LEU A 55 7.41 -2.85 3.00
CA LEU A 55 6.51 -2.35 1.96
C LEU A 55 6.48 -0.83 1.95
N VAL A 56 6.36 -0.22 3.12
CA VAL A 56 6.35 1.25 3.25
C VAL A 56 7.64 1.85 2.70
N LYS A 57 8.78 1.25 3.02
CA LYS A 57 10.07 1.72 2.51
C LYS A 57 10.11 1.64 0.99
N LYS A 58 9.66 0.53 0.43
CA LYS A 58 9.64 0.33 -1.02
C LYS A 58 8.78 1.38 -1.71
N ILE A 59 7.60 1.66 -1.17
CA ILE A 59 6.70 2.65 -1.74
C ILE A 59 7.31 4.05 -1.65
N ASN A 60 7.87 4.40 -0.50
CA ASN A 60 8.48 5.73 -0.32
C ASN A 60 9.69 5.92 -1.24
N ASP A 61 10.52 4.89 -1.40
CA ASP A 61 11.66 4.95 -2.31
C ASP A 61 11.19 5.18 -3.75
N PHE A 62 10.12 4.50 -4.16
CA PHE A 62 9.53 4.67 -5.48
C PHE A 62 9.01 6.10 -5.67
N LEU A 63 8.27 6.61 -4.68
CA LEU A 63 7.70 7.96 -4.76
C LEU A 63 8.77 9.04 -4.76
N ALA A 64 9.85 8.83 -4.03
CA ALA A 64 10.97 9.78 -3.98
C ALA A 64 11.75 9.82 -5.29
N ALA A 65 11.71 8.74 -6.07
CA ALA A 65 12.43 8.67 -7.34
C ALA A 65 11.68 9.28 -8.52
N LYS A 66 10.45 9.67 -8.31
CA LYS A 66 9.62 10.23 -9.40
C LYS A 66 9.99 11.68 -9.69
#